data_5dde1c5f4b30850f5da279dd5018c1a1
#
_entry.id   5dde1c5f4b30850f5da279dd5018c1a1
#
_cell.length_a   1.000
_cell.length_b   1.000
_cell.length_c   1.000
_cell.angle_alpha   90.00
_cell.angle_beta   90.00
_cell.angle_gamma   90.00
#
_symmetry.space_group_name_H-M   'P 1'
#
loop_
_entity.id
_entity.type
_entity.pdbx_description
1 polymer ?
#
loop_
_entity_poly.entity_id
_entity_poly.type
_entity_poly.pdbx_seq_one_letter_code
_entity_poly.pdbx_strand_id
1 'polypeptide(L)'
;IEDNAQGIGGDYTHKDGSKTKTGVIGHVASTSFFPSKNLGCYGDGGAIFTNDDDLAHIIRGIVNHGMYKRYHHDVVGVNSRLDSLQAAVLDAKLPHLNDYNSARRYSARKYNKAFQNHPKITTPSGLTECEGICDTCDCHIFHQYTLNLKGVDRDALVTHLNTNDI
;
A
#
# COMPACT_ATOMS: atom_id res chain seq x y z
N ILE A 1 -2.08 -9.87 11.93
CA ILE A 1 -2.76 -9.05 10.91
C ILE A 1 -1.70 -8.18 10.25
N GLU A 2 -1.74 -8.09 8.93
CA GLU A 2 -0.88 -7.22 8.13
C GLU A 2 -1.72 -6.06 7.54
N ASP A 3 -1.27 -4.83 7.74
CA ASP A 3 -1.80 -3.67 7.04
C ASP A 3 -1.05 -3.47 5.73
N ASN A 4 -1.65 -3.90 4.64
CA ASN A 4 -1.11 -3.75 3.29
C ASN A 4 -1.84 -2.65 2.49
N ALA A 5 -2.54 -1.73 3.16
CA ALA A 5 -3.36 -0.71 2.49
C ALA A 5 -2.56 0.20 1.54
N GLN A 6 -1.25 0.30 1.72
CA GLN A 6 -0.34 1.09 0.88
C GLN A 6 0.84 0.26 0.34
N GLY A 7 0.81 -1.07 0.48
CA GLY A 7 1.96 -1.94 0.22
C GLY A 7 1.84 -2.84 -1.02
N ILE A 8 0.72 -2.84 -1.72
CA ILE A 8 0.47 -3.81 -2.80
C ILE A 8 1.56 -3.80 -3.89
N GLY A 9 2.11 -4.98 -4.17
CA GLY A 9 3.20 -5.16 -5.13
C GLY A 9 4.60 -4.90 -4.56
N GLY A 10 4.72 -4.58 -3.27
CA GLY A 10 6.00 -4.49 -2.56
C GLY A 10 6.56 -5.86 -2.21
N ASP A 11 7.86 -5.90 -1.90
CA ASP A 11 8.57 -7.09 -1.44
C ASP A 11 9.17 -6.83 -0.05
N TYR A 12 8.87 -7.69 0.90
CA TYR A 12 9.57 -7.71 2.18
C TYR A 12 10.81 -8.60 2.06
N THR A 13 11.98 -8.08 2.39
CA THR A 13 13.22 -8.85 2.41
C THR A 13 13.48 -9.33 3.83
N HIS A 14 13.57 -10.65 4.01
CA HIS A 14 13.91 -11.27 5.29
C HIS A 14 15.42 -11.18 5.57
N LYS A 15 15.81 -11.44 6.82
CA LYS A 15 17.22 -11.43 7.26
C LYS A 15 18.13 -12.39 6.50
N ASP A 16 17.57 -13.48 6.01
CA ASP A 16 18.27 -14.48 5.17
C ASP A 16 18.38 -14.09 3.69
N GLY A 17 17.85 -12.90 3.32
CA GLY A 17 17.82 -12.40 1.95
C GLY A 17 16.65 -12.92 1.10
N SER A 18 15.82 -13.81 1.62
CA SER A 18 14.62 -14.26 0.92
C SER A 18 13.59 -13.12 0.83
N LYS A 19 12.72 -13.17 -0.18
CA LYS A 19 11.68 -12.15 -0.40
C LYS A 19 10.29 -12.73 -0.33
N THR A 20 9.39 -12.01 0.32
CA THR A 20 7.97 -12.34 0.38
C THR A 20 7.16 -11.11 -0.05
N LYS A 21 6.15 -11.31 -0.89
CA LYS A 21 5.24 -10.22 -1.26
C LYS A 21 4.51 -9.68 -0.03
N THR A 22 4.39 -8.37 0.04
CA THR A 22 3.51 -7.74 1.04
C THR A 22 2.06 -8.17 0.81
N GLY A 23 1.33 -8.36 1.88
CA GLY A 23 -0.04 -8.89 1.87
C GLY A 23 -0.15 -10.40 2.13
N VAL A 24 0.98 -11.13 2.24
CA VAL A 24 0.99 -12.58 2.51
C VAL A 24 1.96 -12.99 3.63
N ILE A 25 2.47 -12.01 4.39
CA ILE A 25 3.41 -12.24 5.50
C ILE A 25 2.65 -12.61 6.78
N GLY A 26 1.53 -11.93 7.04
CA GLY A 26 0.67 -12.21 8.19
C GLY A 26 -0.32 -13.35 7.93
N HIS A 27 -1.04 -13.80 8.96
CA HIS A 27 -2.13 -14.76 8.79
C HIS A 27 -3.26 -14.20 7.92
N VAL A 28 -3.49 -12.90 8.00
CA VAL A 28 -4.45 -12.16 7.20
C VAL A 28 -3.92 -10.76 6.94
N ALA A 29 -4.13 -10.26 5.73
CA ALA A 29 -3.79 -8.90 5.35
C ALA A 29 -4.98 -8.18 4.74
N SER A 30 -5.04 -6.85 4.94
CA SER A 30 -6.01 -5.98 4.27
C SER A 30 -5.29 -5.05 3.31
N THR A 31 -5.89 -4.82 2.14
CA THR A 31 -5.41 -3.81 1.19
C THR A 31 -6.53 -2.85 0.79
N SER A 32 -6.15 -1.67 0.32
CA SER A 32 -7.07 -0.64 -0.11
C SER A 32 -6.94 -0.41 -1.62
N PHE A 33 -8.10 -0.30 -2.28
CA PHE A 33 -8.22 0.09 -3.68
C PHE A 33 -8.80 1.50 -3.85
N PHE A 34 -8.76 2.32 -2.79
CA PHE A 34 -9.14 3.73 -2.90
C PHE A 34 -8.48 4.38 -4.12
N PRO A 35 -9.13 5.31 -4.85
CA PRO A 35 -8.68 5.79 -6.17
C PRO A 35 -7.24 6.30 -6.24
N SER A 36 -6.70 6.86 -5.15
CA SER A 36 -5.32 7.37 -5.10
C SER A 36 -4.27 6.29 -4.84
N LYS A 37 -4.66 5.05 -4.54
CA LYS A 37 -3.73 3.96 -4.26
C LYS A 37 -2.96 3.53 -5.51
N ASN A 38 -1.83 2.86 -5.31
CA ASN A 38 -0.99 2.34 -6.41
C ASN A 38 -1.81 1.45 -7.35
N LEU A 39 -2.71 0.65 -6.80
CA LEU A 39 -3.75 -0.06 -7.52
C LEU A 39 -5.10 0.45 -7.01
N GLY A 40 -5.61 1.52 -7.62
CA GLY A 40 -6.85 2.16 -7.23
C GLY A 40 -7.97 1.94 -8.24
N CYS A 41 -9.18 1.68 -7.75
CA CYS A 41 -10.42 1.69 -8.54
C CYS A 41 -11.01 3.11 -8.63
N TYR A 42 -12.24 3.27 -9.10
CA TYR A 42 -12.88 4.59 -9.27
C TYR A 42 -13.79 4.99 -8.10
N GLY A 43 -13.76 4.23 -7.03
CA GLY A 43 -14.49 4.47 -5.79
C GLY A 43 -13.84 3.72 -4.64
N ASP A 44 -14.54 3.54 -3.52
CA ASP A 44 -14.05 2.75 -2.41
C ASP A 44 -13.95 1.27 -2.81
N GLY A 45 -12.89 0.63 -2.35
CA GLY A 45 -12.64 -0.78 -2.57
C GLY A 45 -11.48 -1.28 -1.72
N GLY A 46 -11.43 -2.58 -1.55
CA GLY A 46 -10.37 -3.26 -0.83
C GLY A 46 -10.46 -4.75 -1.02
N ALA A 47 -9.45 -5.45 -0.51
CA ALA A 47 -9.41 -6.90 -0.45
C ALA A 47 -8.77 -7.37 0.83
N ILE A 48 -9.07 -8.60 1.19
CA ILE A 48 -8.43 -9.33 2.28
C ILE A 48 -7.68 -10.51 1.67
N PHE A 49 -6.43 -10.71 2.08
CA PHE A 49 -5.58 -11.81 1.64
C PHE A 49 -5.31 -12.75 2.82
N THR A 50 -5.37 -14.02 2.58
CA THR A 50 -4.95 -15.06 3.52
C THR A 50 -4.56 -16.32 2.76
N ASN A 51 -3.61 -17.08 3.32
CA ASN A 51 -3.24 -18.43 2.87
C ASN A 51 -3.90 -19.51 3.73
N ASP A 52 -4.77 -19.13 4.66
CA ASP A 52 -5.50 -20.02 5.55
C ASP A 52 -6.94 -20.20 5.03
N ASP A 53 -7.27 -21.41 4.59
CA ASP A 53 -8.56 -21.74 4.00
C ASP A 53 -9.73 -21.61 4.99
N ASP A 54 -9.51 -21.90 6.27
CA ASP A 54 -10.53 -21.73 7.30
C ASP A 54 -10.82 -20.27 7.54
N LEU A 55 -9.79 -19.42 7.63
CA LEU A 55 -9.96 -17.97 7.69
C LEU A 55 -10.65 -17.42 6.43
N ALA A 56 -10.26 -17.88 5.26
CA ALA A 56 -10.90 -17.46 4.01
C ALA A 56 -12.39 -17.82 4.00
N HIS A 57 -12.76 -19.00 4.47
CA HIS A 57 -14.16 -19.42 4.61
C HIS A 57 -14.93 -18.51 5.56
N ILE A 58 -14.41 -18.28 6.75
CA ILE A 58 -15.02 -17.40 7.77
C ILE A 58 -15.22 -15.97 7.23
N ILE A 59 -14.17 -15.39 6.63
CA ILE A 59 -14.20 -14.04 6.10
C ILE A 59 -15.25 -13.91 4.99
N ARG A 60 -15.33 -14.88 4.07
CA ARG A 60 -16.35 -14.90 3.01
C ARG A 60 -17.78 -14.91 3.55
N GLY A 61 -18.04 -15.65 4.62
CA GLY A 61 -19.33 -15.61 5.31
C GLY A 61 -19.63 -14.23 5.88
N ILE A 62 -18.67 -13.65 6.62
CA ILE A 62 -18.84 -12.34 7.26
C ILE A 62 -19.12 -11.23 6.25
N VAL A 63 -18.34 -11.11 5.17
CA VAL A 63 -18.51 -10.05 4.15
C VAL A 63 -19.77 -10.23 3.29
N ASN A 64 -20.40 -11.38 3.36
CA ASN A 64 -21.63 -11.70 2.65
C ASN A 64 -22.82 -11.92 3.59
N HIS A 65 -23.07 -10.94 4.47
CA HIS A 65 -24.20 -10.95 5.41
C HIS A 65 -24.20 -12.10 6.44
N GLY A 66 -23.06 -12.74 6.71
CA GLY A 66 -22.98 -13.91 7.59
C GLY A 66 -23.51 -15.21 6.95
N MET A 67 -23.58 -15.25 5.61
CA MET A 67 -24.15 -16.38 4.88
C MET A 67 -23.05 -17.27 4.27
N TYR A 68 -23.10 -18.54 4.59
CA TYR A 68 -22.38 -19.61 3.86
C TYR A 68 -23.28 -20.32 2.84
N LYS A 69 -24.58 -20.30 3.10
CA LYS A 69 -25.63 -20.78 2.18
C LYS A 69 -26.67 -19.68 1.99
N ARG A 70 -27.16 -19.53 0.78
CA ARG A 70 -28.13 -18.51 0.41
C ARG A 70 -29.34 -18.52 1.37
N TYR A 71 -29.66 -17.36 1.93
CA TYR A 71 -30.74 -17.13 2.90
C TYR A 71 -30.53 -17.77 4.30
N HIS A 72 -29.35 -18.33 4.60
CA HIS A 72 -29.02 -18.84 5.91
C HIS A 72 -27.92 -17.96 6.53
N HIS A 73 -28.23 -17.25 7.60
CA HIS A 73 -27.32 -16.35 8.30
C HIS A 73 -26.77 -17.05 9.55
N ASP A 74 -25.64 -17.72 9.40
CA ASP A 74 -25.06 -18.56 10.48
C ASP A 74 -24.27 -17.72 11.49
N VAL A 75 -23.79 -16.54 11.07
CA VAL A 75 -23.02 -15.62 11.89
C VAL A 75 -23.46 -14.17 11.60
N VAL A 76 -23.08 -13.24 12.51
CA VAL A 76 -23.25 -11.81 12.26
C VAL A 76 -22.28 -11.39 11.15
N GLY A 77 -22.79 -10.75 10.12
CA GLY A 77 -22.00 -10.32 8.96
C GLY A 77 -22.43 -8.95 8.42
N VAL A 78 -21.71 -8.50 7.43
CA VAL A 78 -21.91 -7.21 6.75
C VAL A 78 -22.02 -7.41 5.23
N ASN A 79 -22.56 -6.42 4.53
CA ASN A 79 -22.41 -6.35 3.08
C ASN A 79 -21.09 -5.62 2.78
N SER A 80 -20.04 -6.37 2.46
CA SER A 80 -18.73 -5.82 2.12
C SER A 80 -18.17 -6.51 0.87
N ARG A 81 -18.82 -6.25 -0.25
CA ARG A 81 -18.48 -6.81 -1.56
C ARG A 81 -17.93 -5.71 -2.46
N LEU A 82 -16.90 -6.04 -3.22
CA LEU A 82 -16.39 -5.15 -4.26
C LEU A 82 -17.38 -5.16 -5.44
N ASP A 83 -17.79 -3.99 -5.90
CA ASP A 83 -18.63 -3.85 -7.09
C ASP A 83 -17.91 -4.36 -8.34
N SER A 84 -18.64 -5.04 -9.24
CA SER A 84 -18.07 -5.58 -10.48
C SER A 84 -17.46 -4.50 -11.37
N LEU A 85 -18.02 -3.29 -11.36
CA LEU A 85 -17.44 -2.14 -12.07
C LEU A 85 -16.05 -1.79 -11.54
N GLN A 86 -15.89 -1.74 -10.20
CA GLN A 86 -14.61 -1.48 -9.59
C GLN A 86 -13.60 -2.62 -9.85
N ALA A 87 -14.07 -3.87 -9.82
CA ALA A 87 -13.25 -5.03 -10.16
C ALA A 87 -12.75 -4.97 -11.62
N ALA A 88 -13.58 -4.54 -12.56
CA ALA A 88 -13.17 -4.37 -13.96
C ALA A 88 -12.10 -3.28 -14.15
N VAL A 89 -12.18 -2.18 -13.39
CA VAL A 89 -11.14 -1.15 -13.37
C VAL A 89 -9.82 -1.70 -12.83
N LEU A 90 -9.89 -2.48 -11.75
CA LEU A 90 -8.69 -3.10 -11.15
C LEU A 90 -8.06 -4.13 -12.09
N ASP A 91 -8.87 -4.94 -12.76
CA ASP A 91 -8.42 -5.94 -13.74
C ASP A 91 -7.64 -5.28 -14.89
N ALA A 92 -8.16 -4.17 -15.42
CA ALA A 92 -7.48 -3.38 -16.45
C ALA A 92 -6.16 -2.74 -15.97
N LYS A 93 -6.04 -2.39 -14.68
CA LYS A 93 -4.87 -1.71 -14.11
C LYS A 93 -3.81 -2.66 -13.54
N LEU A 94 -4.23 -3.83 -13.07
CA LEU A 94 -3.36 -4.80 -12.40
C LEU A 94 -2.13 -5.21 -13.23
N PRO A 95 -2.21 -5.46 -14.54
CA PRO A 95 -1.04 -5.77 -15.36
C PRO A 95 0.05 -4.68 -15.35
N HIS A 96 -0.33 -3.43 -15.06
CA HIS A 96 0.57 -2.26 -15.04
C HIS A 96 1.10 -1.91 -13.64
N LEU A 97 0.72 -2.65 -12.60
CA LEU A 97 1.08 -2.32 -11.22
C LEU A 97 2.60 -2.22 -11.00
N ASN A 98 3.36 -3.12 -11.60
CA ASN A 98 4.83 -3.11 -11.47
C ASN A 98 5.45 -1.86 -12.11
N ASP A 99 4.92 -1.40 -13.22
CA ASP A 99 5.37 -0.19 -13.92
C ASP A 99 5.06 1.04 -13.07
N TYR A 100 3.84 1.11 -12.49
CA TYR A 100 3.46 2.20 -11.58
C TYR A 100 4.37 2.25 -10.35
N ASN A 101 4.64 1.11 -9.72
CA ASN A 101 5.52 1.03 -8.57
C ASN A 101 6.97 1.40 -8.93
N SER A 102 7.44 1.01 -10.11
CA SER A 102 8.77 1.37 -10.61
C SER A 102 8.92 2.87 -10.88
N ALA A 103 7.89 3.50 -11.46
CA ALA A 103 7.86 4.95 -11.67
C ALA A 103 7.89 5.73 -10.34
N ARG A 104 7.16 5.24 -9.32
CA ARG A 104 7.18 5.83 -7.98
C ARG A 104 8.55 5.70 -7.32
N ARG A 105 9.18 4.53 -7.39
CA ARG A 105 10.56 4.34 -6.90
C ARG A 105 11.56 5.24 -7.62
N TYR A 106 11.42 5.39 -8.93
CA TYR A 106 12.27 6.32 -9.69
C TYR A 106 12.14 7.76 -9.22
N SER A 107 10.91 8.24 -8.97
CA SER A 107 10.66 9.58 -8.43
C SER A 107 11.23 9.74 -7.02
N ALA A 108 11.04 8.73 -6.16
CA ALA A 108 11.58 8.72 -4.80
C ALA A 108 13.12 8.82 -4.79
N ARG A 109 13.81 8.08 -5.69
CA ARG A 109 15.27 8.19 -5.85
C ARG A 109 15.72 9.59 -6.23
N LYS A 110 14.98 10.29 -7.10
CA LYS A 110 15.29 11.70 -7.43
C LYS A 110 15.19 12.62 -6.22
N TYR A 111 14.12 12.48 -5.42
CA TYR A 111 13.96 13.26 -4.20
C TYR A 111 15.06 12.94 -3.18
N ASN A 112 15.40 11.65 -3.00
CA ASN A 112 16.48 11.26 -2.09
C ASN A 112 17.79 11.90 -2.49
N LYS A 113 18.14 11.86 -3.78
CA LYS A 113 19.37 12.49 -4.30
C LYS A 113 19.35 14.01 -4.09
N ALA A 114 18.21 14.66 -4.31
CA ALA A 114 18.07 16.10 -4.14
C ALA A 114 18.18 16.55 -2.68
N PHE A 115 17.67 15.73 -1.75
CA PHE A 115 17.70 16.03 -0.32
C PHE A 115 18.85 15.37 0.43
N GLN A 116 19.71 14.64 -0.24
CA GLN A 116 20.89 14.02 0.34
C GLN A 116 21.73 15.08 1.06
N ASN A 117 22.07 14.82 2.33
CA ASN A 117 22.84 15.75 3.17
C ASN A 117 22.15 17.08 3.50
N HIS A 118 20.87 17.23 3.26
CA HIS A 118 20.15 18.44 3.66
C HIS A 118 20.00 18.50 5.19
N PRO A 119 20.45 19.58 5.88
CA PRO A 119 20.55 19.59 7.34
C PRO A 119 19.21 19.52 8.07
N LYS A 120 18.12 19.92 7.39
CA LYS A 120 16.77 19.99 7.98
C LYS A 120 15.80 18.97 7.42
N ILE A 121 16.18 18.15 6.45
CA ILE A 121 15.31 17.17 5.81
C ILE A 121 15.85 15.77 6.02
N THR A 122 15.00 14.87 6.50
CA THR A 122 15.26 13.44 6.51
C THR A 122 14.29 12.78 5.54
N THR A 123 14.80 12.08 4.56
CA THR A 123 14.01 11.32 3.57
C THR A 123 13.53 10.01 4.17
N PRO A 124 12.43 9.42 3.65
CA PRO A 124 11.98 8.11 4.10
C PRO A 124 13.07 7.07 3.83
N SER A 125 13.40 6.28 4.85
CA SER A 125 14.30 5.12 4.74
C SER A 125 13.50 3.86 4.44
N GLY A 126 14.11 2.91 3.73
CA GLY A 126 13.52 1.57 3.55
C GLY A 126 13.41 0.83 4.90
N LEU A 127 12.39 -0.01 5.03
CA LEU A 127 12.13 -0.81 6.25
C LEU A 127 13.04 -2.04 6.39
N THR A 128 13.98 -2.22 5.49
CA THR A 128 14.96 -3.30 5.53
C THR A 128 16.30 -2.78 6.05
N GLU A 129 17.15 -3.69 6.52
CA GLU A 129 18.54 -3.42 6.94
C GLU A 129 19.43 -2.81 5.81
N CYS A 130 18.83 -2.45 4.68
CA CYS A 130 19.47 -1.56 3.72
C CYS A 130 19.64 -0.21 4.39
N GLU A 131 20.83 0.07 4.91
CA GLU A 131 21.24 1.41 5.35
C GLU A 131 21.11 2.37 4.15
N GLY A 132 20.03 3.13 4.14
CA GLY A 132 19.67 4.01 3.04
C GLY A 132 18.80 3.34 1.96
N ILE A 133 18.22 4.15 1.07
CA ILE A 133 17.51 3.63 -0.09
C ILE A 133 18.56 3.12 -1.08
N CYS A 134 18.77 1.83 -1.05
CA CYS A 134 19.56 1.13 -2.04
C CYS A 134 18.91 1.32 -3.42
N ASP A 135 19.68 1.71 -4.41
CA ASP A 135 19.20 1.90 -5.79
C ASP A 135 18.58 0.63 -6.40
N THR A 136 18.81 -0.52 -5.78
CA THR A 136 18.33 -1.83 -6.20
C THR A 136 17.21 -2.39 -5.32
N CYS A 137 16.82 -1.71 -4.21
CA CYS A 137 15.80 -2.21 -3.30
C CYS A 137 14.39 -1.92 -3.83
N ASP A 138 13.64 -2.97 -4.13
CA ASP A 138 12.23 -2.90 -4.56
C ASP A 138 11.23 -3.01 -3.39
N CYS A 139 11.71 -2.99 -2.15
CA CYS A 139 10.91 -3.24 -0.96
C CYS A 139 9.85 -2.15 -0.71
N HIS A 140 10.15 -0.88 -0.92
CA HIS A 140 9.21 0.22 -0.73
C HIS A 140 8.61 0.66 -2.07
N ILE A 141 7.30 0.80 -2.14
CA ILE A 141 6.58 1.18 -3.37
C ILE A 141 6.21 2.66 -3.41
N PHE A 142 6.50 3.41 -2.36
CA PHE A 142 6.28 4.86 -2.26
C PHE A 142 4.88 5.30 -2.72
N HIS A 143 3.83 4.72 -2.10
CA HIS A 143 2.49 5.28 -2.26
C HIS A 143 2.48 6.75 -1.83
N GLN A 144 3.14 7.05 -0.71
CA GLN A 144 3.45 8.39 -0.24
C GLN A 144 4.96 8.55 -0.08
N TYR A 145 5.44 9.78 -0.24
CA TYR A 145 6.82 10.16 0.02
C TYR A 145 6.83 11.24 1.09
N THR A 146 7.02 10.83 2.34
CA THR A 146 6.89 11.71 3.50
C THR A 146 8.26 12.16 3.98
N LEU A 147 8.51 13.47 4.00
CA LEU A 147 9.71 14.08 4.54
C LEU A 147 9.56 14.34 6.04
N ASN A 148 10.59 14.06 6.81
CA ASN A 148 10.68 14.50 8.19
C ASN A 148 11.52 15.80 8.25
N LEU A 149 10.93 16.85 8.82
CA LEU A 149 11.53 18.18 8.88
C LEU A 149 12.05 18.46 10.29
N LYS A 150 13.29 18.98 10.41
CA LYS A 150 13.92 19.33 11.68
C LYS A 150 14.00 20.84 11.83
N GLY A 151 13.38 21.38 12.88
CA GLY A 151 13.43 22.82 13.18
C GLY A 151 12.82 23.72 12.09
N VAL A 152 11.77 23.22 11.42
CA VAL A 152 11.02 23.94 10.40
C VAL A 152 9.56 23.99 10.82
N ASP A 153 8.94 25.14 10.73
CA ASP A 153 7.48 25.27 10.84
C ASP A 153 6.83 24.67 9.58
N ARG A 154 6.07 23.59 9.77
CA ARG A 154 5.42 22.86 8.68
C ARG A 154 4.43 23.73 7.93
N ASP A 155 3.60 24.50 8.65
CA ASP A 155 2.51 25.25 8.05
C ASP A 155 3.03 26.48 7.30
N ALA A 156 4.10 27.11 7.82
CA ALA A 156 4.82 28.15 7.10
C ALA A 156 5.47 27.61 5.82
N LEU A 157 6.04 26.40 5.85
CA LEU A 157 6.59 25.77 4.65
C LEU A 157 5.51 25.43 3.62
N VAL A 158 4.37 24.88 4.04
CA VAL A 158 3.25 24.57 3.16
C VAL A 158 2.73 25.86 2.50
N THR A 159 2.60 26.95 3.27
CA THR A 159 2.20 28.26 2.74
C THR A 159 3.20 28.76 1.71
N HIS A 160 4.50 28.66 1.99
CA HIS A 160 5.55 29.06 1.07
C HIS A 160 5.52 28.27 -0.25
N LEU A 161 5.36 26.95 -0.18
CA LEU A 161 5.29 26.08 -1.35
C LEU A 161 4.06 26.45 -2.20
N ASN A 162 2.89 26.57 -1.59
CA ASN A 162 1.66 26.95 -2.30
C ASN A 162 1.77 28.34 -2.97
N THR A 163 2.46 29.30 -2.34
CA THR A 163 2.68 30.63 -2.93
C THR A 163 3.60 30.58 -4.15
N ASN A 164 4.40 29.53 -4.29
CA ASN A 164 5.32 29.31 -5.41
C ASN A 164 4.84 28.23 -6.38
N ASP A 165 3.55 27.87 -6.32
CA ASP A 165 2.92 26.85 -7.18
C ASP A 165 3.61 25.47 -7.11
N ILE A 166 4.09 25.05 -5.92
CA ILE A 166 4.74 23.78 -5.63
C ILE A 166 3.85 22.92 -4.71
#